data_7b366f284d98897eb9331041ff1ec357
#
_entry.id   7b366f284d98897eb9331041ff1ec357
#
_cell.length_a   1.000
_cell.length_b   1.000
_cell.length_c   1.000
_cell.angle_alpha   90.00
_cell.angle_beta   90.00
_cell.angle_gamma   90.00
#
_symmetry.space_group_name_H-M   'P 1'
#
loop_
_entity.id
_entity.type
_entity.pdbx_description
1 polymer ?
#
loop_
_entity_poly.entity_id
_entity_poly.type
_entity_poly.pdbx_seq_one_letter_code
_entity_poly.pdbx_strand_id
1 'polypeptide(L)'
;RDVAPSRGLGDVYKRQLEGLILDGIVAGVGAVLGFVPQMLVLFLLLAILEACGYMARIAFIMDRIFRRFGLSGKSFIPILVGTGCGVPGIMASRTIENERDRRMTIMTTTFIPCGAKVPFIAMIAGAIFGGSPWVATSAYFIGMASIIVSGIILKKTKLFEGDPAPFVMELPAYHLPTVGNVLRSMWERGWSFIKKAGTIILLSTIVVWFTTYFGFTDDGFRMLAEDEINMSILAKIGSAIAWIFHPLGWGNWQAAVASITGLVAKENIVGTMGILYGGGELPVYGELALQFTKLAGFSFLTFNLLCAPCFAAIGAIKREMNSPKWTWAAIGYQCGFAYVVSLCIYNIGNLVAHGTVNFWTIVAFALVIGFLYLLFRPYKESKTLKVDSKKLLNATK
;
A
#
# COMPACT_ATOMS: atom_id res chain seq x y z
N ARG A 1 -7.90 39.33 36.08
CA ARG A 1 -8.17 39.94 34.75
C ARG A 1 -6.83 40.08 34.03
N ASP A 2 -6.27 39.01 33.55
CA ASP A 2 -5.08 39.06 32.69
C ASP A 2 -5.58 39.18 31.26
N VAL A 3 -5.44 40.42 30.75
CA VAL A 3 -5.65 40.73 29.35
C VAL A 3 -4.51 40.04 28.58
N ALA A 4 -4.81 38.97 27.85
CA ALA A 4 -3.88 38.36 26.94
C ALA A 4 -3.39 39.45 25.96
N PRO A 5 -2.05 39.63 25.77
CA PRO A 5 -1.55 40.61 24.86
C PRO A 5 -2.10 40.35 23.46
N SER A 6 -2.70 41.37 22.86
CA SER A 6 -3.18 41.32 21.47
C SER A 6 -2.01 40.94 20.58
N ARG A 7 -1.97 39.64 20.17
CA ARG A 7 -1.03 39.17 19.15
C ARG A 7 -1.31 39.99 17.90
N GLY A 8 -0.39 40.86 17.53
CA GLY A 8 -0.52 41.70 16.35
C GLY A 8 -0.73 40.81 15.10
N LEU A 9 -1.51 41.28 14.11
CA LEU A 9 -1.74 40.59 12.84
C LEU A 9 -0.40 40.08 12.22
N GLY A 10 0.69 40.84 12.41
CA GLY A 10 2.02 40.48 11.93
C GLY A 10 2.61 39.21 12.55
N ASP A 11 2.33 38.93 13.82
CA ASP A 11 2.81 37.72 14.50
C ASP A 11 2.04 36.45 14.03
N VAL A 12 0.75 36.61 13.71
CA VAL A 12 -0.08 35.52 13.15
C VAL A 12 0.42 35.16 11.77
N TYR A 13 0.64 36.13 10.88
CA TYR A 13 1.19 35.87 9.53
C TYR A 13 2.58 35.27 9.58
N LYS A 14 3.45 35.75 10.49
CA LYS A 14 4.79 35.20 10.67
C LYS A 14 4.76 33.75 11.10
N ARG A 15 3.92 33.39 12.05
CA ARG A 15 3.72 32.00 12.51
C ARG A 15 3.15 31.08 11.41
N GLN A 16 2.20 31.59 10.62
CA GLN A 16 1.64 30.86 9.48
C GLN A 16 2.70 30.59 8.41
N LEU A 17 3.52 31.59 8.08
CA LEU A 17 4.58 31.47 7.09
C LEU A 17 5.70 30.55 7.59
N GLU A 18 6.05 30.64 8.85
CA GLU A 18 7.07 29.79 9.50
C GLU A 18 6.60 28.32 9.51
N GLY A 19 5.35 28.02 9.91
CA GLY A 19 4.76 26.69 9.86
C GLY A 19 4.68 26.13 8.43
N LEU A 20 4.28 26.95 7.45
CA LEU A 20 4.26 26.52 6.05
C LEU A 20 5.65 26.14 5.54
N ILE A 21 6.66 26.95 5.88
CA ILE A 21 8.04 26.71 5.43
C ILE A 21 8.64 25.51 6.17
N LEU A 22 8.56 25.47 7.49
CA LEU A 22 9.21 24.42 8.29
C LEU A 22 8.43 23.09 8.22
N ASP A 23 7.14 23.10 8.53
CA ASP A 23 6.35 21.90 8.67
C ASP A 23 5.74 21.42 7.34
N GLY A 24 5.48 22.34 6.40
CA GLY A 24 4.98 22.01 5.08
C GLY A 24 6.10 21.68 4.10
N ILE A 25 6.99 22.63 3.83
CA ILE A 25 7.98 22.51 2.75
C ILE A 25 9.23 21.77 3.22
N VAL A 26 9.86 22.19 4.32
CA VAL A 26 11.11 21.58 4.80
C VAL A 26 10.87 20.15 5.26
N ALA A 27 9.79 19.89 6.00
CA ALA A 27 9.42 18.54 6.41
C ALA A 27 9.09 17.66 5.20
N GLY A 28 8.36 18.17 4.20
CA GLY A 28 8.06 17.44 2.96
C GLY A 28 9.31 17.13 2.14
N VAL A 29 10.22 18.10 1.97
CA VAL A 29 11.52 17.88 1.30
C VAL A 29 12.39 16.93 2.12
N GLY A 30 12.40 17.05 3.44
CA GLY A 30 13.14 16.18 4.35
C GLY A 30 12.68 14.72 4.24
N ALA A 31 11.38 14.49 4.18
CA ALA A 31 10.80 13.15 3.97
C ALA A 31 11.26 12.55 2.63
N VAL A 32 11.24 13.35 1.55
CA VAL A 32 11.73 12.89 0.23
C VAL A 32 13.23 12.59 0.28
N LEU A 33 14.04 13.51 0.83
CA LEU A 33 15.50 13.34 0.91
C LEU A 33 15.91 12.16 1.81
N GLY A 34 15.19 11.93 2.90
CA GLY A 34 15.42 10.77 3.78
C GLY A 34 15.18 9.43 3.09
N PHE A 35 14.27 9.40 2.13
CA PHE A 35 13.92 8.16 1.39
C PHE A 35 14.78 7.93 0.14
N VAL A 36 15.36 8.98 -0.45
CA VAL A 36 16.18 8.92 -1.67
C VAL A 36 17.39 7.98 -1.54
N PRO A 37 18.21 8.01 -0.47
CA PRO A 37 19.35 7.12 -0.35
C PRO A 37 18.96 5.65 -0.39
N GLN A 38 17.89 5.27 0.32
CA GLN A 38 17.36 3.91 0.33
C GLN A 38 16.93 3.48 -1.08
N MET A 39 16.28 4.37 -1.83
CA MET A 39 15.85 4.10 -3.20
C MET A 39 17.03 3.97 -4.17
N LEU A 40 18.07 4.79 -4.02
CA LEU A 40 19.27 4.69 -4.85
C LEU A 40 20.00 3.36 -4.64
N VAL A 41 20.13 2.90 -3.38
CA VAL A 41 20.71 1.58 -3.08
C VAL A 41 19.84 0.47 -3.68
N LEU A 42 18.51 0.56 -3.57
CA LEU A 42 17.61 -0.40 -4.20
C LEU A 42 17.80 -0.44 -5.72
N PHE A 43 17.84 0.71 -6.41
CA PHE A 43 18.04 0.78 -7.85
C PHE A 43 19.43 0.28 -8.26
N LEU A 44 20.45 0.54 -7.45
CA LEU A 44 21.81 0.01 -7.67
C LEU A 44 21.82 -1.52 -7.68
N LEU A 45 21.25 -2.13 -6.62
CA LEU A 45 21.20 -3.59 -6.49
C LEU A 45 20.35 -4.22 -7.61
N LEU A 46 19.20 -3.61 -7.93
CA LEU A 46 18.36 -4.07 -9.05
C LEU A 46 19.09 -3.97 -10.38
N ALA A 47 19.82 -2.88 -10.64
CA ALA A 47 20.59 -2.71 -11.88
C ALA A 47 21.70 -3.77 -12.00
N ILE A 48 22.36 -4.13 -10.89
CA ILE A 48 23.36 -5.21 -10.86
C ILE A 48 22.70 -6.56 -11.20
N LEU A 49 21.60 -6.92 -10.50
CA LEU A 49 20.92 -8.20 -10.69
C LEU A 49 20.32 -8.34 -12.09
N GLU A 50 19.79 -7.25 -12.65
CA GLU A 50 19.25 -7.20 -14.00
C GLU A 50 20.37 -7.35 -15.04
N ALA A 51 21.45 -6.60 -14.87
CA ALA A 51 22.59 -6.61 -15.78
C ALA A 51 23.34 -7.94 -15.77
N CYS A 52 23.41 -8.65 -14.62
CA CYS A 52 24.00 -9.99 -14.54
C CYS A 52 23.14 -11.09 -15.22
N GLY A 53 21.90 -10.82 -15.61
CA GLY A 53 20.98 -11.84 -16.13
C GLY A 53 20.37 -12.76 -15.05
N TYR A 54 20.56 -12.45 -13.76
CA TYR A 54 20.07 -13.25 -12.63
C TYR A 54 18.54 -13.23 -12.52
N MET A 55 17.93 -12.07 -12.76
CA MET A 55 16.48 -11.90 -12.66
C MET A 55 15.69 -12.79 -13.62
N ALA A 56 16.18 -12.98 -14.85
CA ALA A 56 15.57 -13.85 -15.84
C ALA A 56 15.55 -15.32 -15.39
N ARG A 57 16.61 -15.79 -14.74
CA ARG A 57 16.72 -17.18 -14.25
C ARG A 57 15.81 -17.44 -13.05
N ILE A 58 15.76 -16.51 -12.11
CA ILE A 58 14.82 -16.63 -10.97
C ILE A 58 13.38 -16.64 -11.48
N ALA A 59 13.04 -15.74 -12.41
CA ALA A 59 11.70 -15.73 -13.00
C ALA A 59 11.35 -17.07 -13.66
N PHE A 60 12.30 -17.71 -14.35
CA PHE A 60 12.11 -19.03 -14.94
C PHE A 60 11.88 -20.12 -13.89
N ILE A 61 12.66 -20.15 -12.82
CA ILE A 61 12.48 -21.13 -11.72
C ILE A 61 11.13 -20.92 -11.04
N MET A 62 10.77 -19.68 -10.78
CA MET A 62 9.53 -19.31 -10.08
C MET A 62 8.27 -19.47 -10.95
N ASP A 63 8.41 -19.51 -12.29
CA ASP A 63 7.29 -19.70 -13.21
C ASP A 63 6.47 -20.95 -12.87
N ARG A 64 7.13 -22.05 -12.54
CA ARG A 64 6.47 -23.31 -12.15
C ARG A 64 5.57 -23.16 -10.92
N ILE A 65 5.99 -22.31 -9.97
CA ILE A 65 5.24 -22.05 -8.72
C ILE A 65 4.10 -21.08 -8.99
N PHE A 66 4.38 -19.96 -9.66
CA PHE A 66 3.40 -18.90 -9.90
C PHE A 66 2.26 -19.33 -10.81
N ARG A 67 2.53 -20.18 -11.79
CA ARG A 67 1.47 -20.77 -12.66
C ARG A 67 0.44 -21.57 -11.87
N ARG A 68 0.82 -22.26 -10.80
CA ARG A 68 -0.14 -22.97 -9.94
C ARG A 68 -1.13 -22.01 -9.28
N PHE A 69 -0.70 -20.79 -9.00
CA PHE A 69 -1.53 -19.73 -8.40
C PHE A 69 -2.21 -18.83 -9.44
N GLY A 70 -2.06 -19.13 -10.72
CA GLY A 70 -2.71 -18.39 -11.80
C GLY A 70 -2.01 -17.11 -12.22
N LEU A 71 -0.81 -16.84 -11.70
CA LEU A 71 0.05 -15.75 -12.10
C LEU A 71 1.12 -16.25 -13.09
N SER A 72 1.56 -15.38 -13.99
CA SER A 72 2.68 -15.66 -14.89
C SER A 72 3.99 -15.64 -14.08
N GLY A 73 4.98 -16.45 -14.46
CA GLY A 73 6.30 -16.44 -13.83
C GLY A 73 7.01 -15.07 -13.91
N LYS A 74 6.70 -14.29 -14.95
CA LYS A 74 7.17 -12.91 -15.07
C LYS A 74 6.62 -11.99 -13.96
N SER A 75 5.50 -12.36 -13.31
CA SER A 75 4.90 -11.61 -12.18
C SER A 75 5.76 -11.63 -10.92
N PHE A 76 6.66 -12.62 -10.81
CA PHE A 76 7.59 -12.69 -9.67
C PHE A 76 8.50 -11.47 -9.57
N ILE A 77 9.01 -10.97 -10.70
CA ILE A 77 9.91 -9.81 -10.73
C ILE A 77 9.24 -8.55 -10.15
N PRO A 78 8.06 -8.12 -10.64
CA PRO A 78 7.30 -7.02 -10.03
C PRO A 78 7.06 -7.18 -8.52
N ILE A 79 6.69 -8.38 -8.08
CA ILE A 79 6.40 -8.65 -6.68
C ILE A 79 7.67 -8.56 -5.83
N LEU A 80 8.78 -9.15 -6.29
CA LEU A 80 10.08 -9.08 -5.61
C LEU A 80 10.57 -7.63 -5.48
N VAL A 81 10.55 -6.88 -6.58
CA VAL A 81 10.92 -5.46 -6.59
C VAL A 81 9.98 -4.64 -5.69
N GLY A 82 8.71 -5.02 -5.65
CA GLY A 82 7.67 -4.42 -4.79
C GLY A 82 7.98 -4.51 -3.29
N THR A 83 8.76 -5.50 -2.84
CA THR A 83 9.21 -5.58 -1.43
C THR A 83 10.08 -4.40 -1.02
N GLY A 84 10.85 -3.87 -1.94
CA GLY A 84 11.61 -2.64 -1.72
C GLY A 84 10.74 -1.40 -1.86
N CYS A 85 10.11 -1.24 -3.03
CA CYS A 85 9.20 -0.13 -3.31
C CYS A 85 8.14 -0.53 -4.35
N GLY A 86 6.88 -0.16 -4.09
CA GLY A 86 5.76 -0.44 -5.00
C GLY A 86 5.88 0.24 -6.37
N VAL A 87 6.49 1.43 -6.45
CA VAL A 87 6.62 2.18 -7.71
C VAL A 87 7.44 1.42 -8.75
N PRO A 88 8.72 1.05 -8.50
CA PRO A 88 9.50 0.26 -9.44
C PRO A 88 8.91 -1.15 -9.62
N GLY A 89 8.28 -1.72 -8.57
CA GLY A 89 7.57 -2.99 -8.69
C GLY A 89 6.48 -2.95 -9.75
N ILE A 90 5.61 -1.93 -9.71
CA ILE A 90 4.55 -1.73 -10.72
C ILE A 90 5.17 -1.48 -12.10
N MET A 91 6.23 -0.67 -12.19
CA MET A 91 6.91 -0.39 -13.46
C MET A 91 7.55 -1.64 -14.08
N ALA A 92 8.05 -2.56 -13.26
CA ALA A 92 8.61 -3.82 -13.73
C ALA A 92 7.58 -4.74 -14.41
N SER A 93 6.27 -4.51 -14.18
CA SER A 93 5.20 -5.25 -14.86
C SER A 93 5.18 -5.07 -16.38
N ARG A 94 5.90 -4.09 -16.92
CA ARG A 94 6.08 -3.89 -18.38
C ARG A 94 6.72 -5.09 -19.07
N THR A 95 7.47 -5.91 -18.35
CA THR A 95 8.07 -7.14 -18.88
C THR A 95 7.05 -8.23 -19.18
N ILE A 96 5.79 -8.05 -18.72
CA ILE A 96 4.69 -8.98 -18.94
C ILE A 96 3.96 -8.59 -20.22
N GLU A 97 4.03 -9.43 -21.24
CA GLU A 97 3.44 -9.18 -22.56
C GLU A 97 1.92 -9.30 -22.54
N ASN A 98 1.40 -10.27 -21.78
CA ASN A 98 -0.04 -10.48 -21.68
C ASN A 98 -0.67 -9.39 -20.82
N GLU A 99 -1.57 -8.61 -21.41
CA GLU A 99 -2.21 -7.47 -20.74
C GLU A 99 -3.04 -7.89 -19.51
N ARG A 100 -3.69 -9.07 -19.53
CA ARG A 100 -4.44 -9.60 -18.40
C ARG A 100 -3.54 -9.93 -17.22
N ASP A 101 -2.46 -10.68 -17.47
CA ASP A 101 -1.49 -11.04 -16.45
C ASP A 101 -0.77 -9.82 -15.89
N ARG A 102 -0.48 -8.83 -16.75
CA ARG A 102 0.08 -7.54 -16.35
C ARG A 102 -0.86 -6.79 -15.41
N ARG A 103 -2.14 -6.66 -15.76
CA ARG A 103 -3.15 -6.02 -14.92
C ARG A 103 -3.32 -6.72 -13.57
N MET A 104 -3.43 -8.06 -13.56
CA MET A 104 -3.48 -8.83 -12.32
C MET A 104 -2.25 -8.58 -11.44
N THR A 105 -1.07 -8.62 -12.03
CA THR A 105 0.18 -8.36 -11.31
C THR A 105 0.22 -6.97 -10.72
N ILE A 106 -0.18 -5.93 -11.46
CA ILE A 106 -0.25 -4.55 -10.96
C ILE A 106 -1.21 -4.45 -9.76
N MET A 107 -2.37 -5.13 -9.83
CA MET A 107 -3.37 -5.11 -8.75
C MET A 107 -2.89 -5.80 -7.47
N THR A 108 -1.99 -6.78 -7.56
CA THR A 108 -1.57 -7.61 -6.43
C THR A 108 -0.18 -7.27 -5.89
N THR A 109 0.71 -6.69 -6.70
CA THR A 109 2.11 -6.39 -6.33
C THR A 109 2.23 -5.55 -5.07
N THR A 110 1.30 -4.65 -4.81
CA THR A 110 1.37 -3.71 -3.68
C THR A 110 0.88 -4.30 -2.35
N PHE A 111 0.38 -5.52 -2.33
CA PHE A 111 -0.01 -6.21 -1.08
C PHE A 111 1.20 -6.58 -0.23
N ILE A 112 2.34 -6.82 -0.85
CA ILE A 112 3.56 -7.11 -0.09
C ILE A 112 4.04 -5.84 0.65
N PRO A 113 4.54 -5.97 1.90
CA PRO A 113 5.14 -4.85 2.61
C PRO A 113 6.33 -4.28 1.84
N CYS A 114 6.33 -2.98 1.58
CA CYS A 114 7.49 -2.27 1.05
C CYS A 114 8.24 -1.55 2.18
N GLY A 115 9.44 -1.04 1.89
CA GLY A 115 10.27 -0.35 2.87
C GLY A 115 9.56 0.78 3.63
N ALA A 116 8.68 1.53 2.96
CA ALA A 116 7.87 2.59 3.57
C ALA A 116 6.81 2.10 4.57
N LYS A 117 6.41 0.83 4.49
CA LYS A 117 5.46 0.22 5.44
C LYS A 117 6.15 -0.32 6.70
N VAL A 118 7.46 -0.57 6.65
CA VAL A 118 8.21 -1.18 7.78
C VAL A 118 8.15 -0.34 9.05
N PRO A 119 8.38 1.00 9.04
CA PRO A 119 8.27 1.82 10.24
C PRO A 119 6.89 1.76 10.87
N PHE A 120 5.83 1.75 10.06
CA PHE A 120 4.46 1.61 10.54
C PHE A 120 4.21 0.23 11.20
N ILE A 121 4.68 -0.85 10.58
CA ILE A 121 4.59 -2.21 11.14
C ILE A 121 5.34 -2.26 12.46
N ALA A 122 6.54 -1.68 12.55
CA ALA A 122 7.35 -1.63 13.77
C ALA A 122 6.68 -0.82 14.88
N MET A 123 6.05 0.31 14.54
CA MET A 123 5.32 1.14 15.49
C MET A 123 4.14 0.37 16.10
N ILE A 124 3.31 -0.27 15.30
CA ILE A 124 2.18 -1.07 15.80
C ILE A 124 2.65 -2.27 16.63
N ALA A 125 3.70 -2.97 16.17
CA ALA A 125 4.29 -4.08 16.91
C ALA A 125 4.85 -3.62 18.26
N GLY A 126 5.51 -2.47 18.31
CA GLY A 126 6.07 -1.90 19.54
C GLY A 126 5.01 -1.40 20.51
N ALA A 127 4.06 -0.60 20.02
CA ALA A 127 3.07 0.05 20.87
C ALA A 127 2.01 -0.94 21.42
N ILE A 128 1.47 -1.82 20.58
CA ILE A 128 0.31 -2.65 20.95
C ILE A 128 0.74 -4.07 21.38
N PHE A 129 1.83 -4.58 20.83
CA PHE A 129 2.25 -5.97 21.03
C PHE A 129 3.57 -6.10 21.81
N GLY A 130 4.04 -5.00 22.44
CA GLY A 130 5.24 -5.01 23.28
C GLY A 130 6.53 -5.41 22.54
N GLY A 131 6.63 -5.06 21.25
CA GLY A 131 7.82 -5.35 20.42
C GLY A 131 7.89 -6.79 19.90
N SER A 132 6.80 -7.53 19.89
CA SER A 132 6.76 -8.92 19.42
C SER A 132 7.20 -9.04 17.95
N PRO A 133 8.26 -9.79 17.61
CA PRO A 133 8.74 -9.98 16.25
C PRO A 133 7.73 -10.74 15.37
N TRP A 134 6.84 -11.52 15.97
CA TRP A 134 5.81 -12.27 15.25
C TRP A 134 4.85 -11.39 14.48
N VAL A 135 4.56 -10.18 14.97
CA VAL A 135 3.65 -9.24 14.29
C VAL A 135 4.26 -8.76 12.98
N ALA A 136 5.54 -8.38 12.99
CA ALA A 136 6.23 -7.97 11.78
C ALA A 136 6.33 -9.12 10.78
N THR A 137 6.69 -10.32 11.24
CA THR A 137 6.76 -11.51 10.39
C THR A 137 5.40 -11.87 9.81
N SER A 138 4.32 -11.83 10.61
CA SER A 138 2.96 -12.12 10.16
C SER A 138 2.47 -11.14 9.08
N ALA A 139 2.88 -9.87 9.13
CA ALA A 139 2.55 -8.89 8.11
C ALA A 139 3.08 -9.29 6.72
N TYR A 140 4.29 -9.81 6.63
CA TYR A 140 4.85 -10.33 5.38
C TYR A 140 4.10 -11.57 4.88
N PHE A 141 3.78 -12.51 5.78
CA PHE A 141 3.00 -13.69 5.41
C PHE A 141 1.58 -13.33 4.96
N ILE A 142 0.92 -12.37 5.61
CA ILE A 142 -0.38 -11.87 5.19
C ILE A 142 -0.29 -11.25 3.79
N GLY A 143 0.75 -10.45 3.52
CA GLY A 143 0.98 -9.87 2.20
C GLY A 143 1.15 -10.94 1.13
N MET A 144 1.99 -11.94 1.35
CA MET A 144 2.21 -13.06 0.43
C MET A 144 0.94 -13.89 0.22
N ALA A 145 0.24 -14.25 1.29
CA ALA A 145 -1.03 -14.98 1.22
C ALA A 145 -2.08 -14.20 0.43
N SER A 146 -2.15 -12.88 0.65
CA SER A 146 -3.06 -11.99 -0.07
C SER A 146 -2.78 -11.95 -1.57
N ILE A 147 -1.51 -11.97 -1.99
CA ILE A 147 -1.13 -12.04 -3.41
C ILE A 147 -1.61 -13.37 -4.02
N ILE A 148 -1.37 -14.49 -3.33
CA ILE A 148 -1.75 -15.83 -3.80
C ILE A 148 -3.27 -15.95 -3.91
N VAL A 149 -3.99 -15.64 -2.83
CA VAL A 149 -5.46 -15.73 -2.78
C VAL A 149 -6.10 -14.80 -3.81
N SER A 150 -5.62 -13.57 -3.91
CA SER A 150 -6.08 -12.59 -4.88
C SER A 150 -5.80 -13.04 -6.32
N GLY A 151 -4.62 -13.59 -6.60
CA GLY A 151 -4.26 -14.13 -7.91
C GLY A 151 -5.22 -15.26 -8.34
N ILE A 152 -5.51 -16.21 -7.43
CA ILE A 152 -6.44 -17.32 -7.68
C ILE A 152 -7.86 -16.80 -7.92
N ILE A 153 -8.33 -15.86 -7.10
CA ILE A 153 -9.69 -15.32 -7.22
C ILE A 153 -9.84 -14.52 -8.52
N LEU A 154 -8.91 -13.63 -8.81
CA LEU A 154 -8.94 -12.82 -10.03
C LEU A 154 -8.93 -13.68 -11.28
N LYS A 155 -8.09 -14.72 -11.34
CA LYS A 155 -8.05 -15.67 -12.47
C LYS A 155 -9.40 -16.33 -12.73
N LYS A 156 -10.20 -16.57 -11.70
CA LYS A 156 -11.52 -17.22 -11.80
C LYS A 156 -12.63 -16.25 -12.19
N THR A 157 -12.36 -14.96 -12.23
CA THR A 157 -13.32 -13.96 -12.72
C THR A 157 -13.30 -13.92 -14.25
N LYS A 158 -14.47 -13.70 -14.85
CA LYS A 158 -14.62 -13.63 -16.31
C LYS A 158 -13.71 -12.58 -16.98
N LEU A 159 -13.30 -11.56 -16.24
CA LEU A 159 -12.44 -10.48 -16.74
C LEU A 159 -10.99 -10.93 -16.97
N PHE A 160 -10.53 -11.92 -16.20
CA PHE A 160 -9.16 -12.43 -16.21
C PHE A 160 -9.09 -13.93 -16.57
N GLU A 161 -10.20 -14.50 -17.04
CA GLU A 161 -10.28 -15.90 -17.47
C GLU A 161 -9.37 -16.12 -18.68
N GLY A 162 -8.53 -17.16 -18.63
CA GLY A 162 -7.62 -17.56 -19.69
C GLY A 162 -6.34 -18.19 -19.14
N ASP A 163 -5.65 -18.96 -19.99
CA ASP A 163 -4.39 -19.55 -19.60
C ASP A 163 -3.28 -18.51 -19.49
N PRO A 164 -2.40 -18.59 -18.49
CA PRO A 164 -1.25 -17.70 -18.40
C PRO A 164 -0.38 -17.87 -19.64
N ALA A 165 0.15 -16.75 -20.15
CA ALA A 165 1.02 -16.76 -21.30
C ALA A 165 2.18 -17.74 -21.11
N PRO A 166 2.58 -18.50 -22.14
CA PRO A 166 3.75 -19.37 -22.04
C PRO A 166 4.98 -18.53 -21.74
N PHE A 167 5.75 -18.99 -20.76
CA PHE A 167 6.99 -18.32 -20.42
C PHE A 167 8.05 -18.69 -21.45
N VAL A 168 8.18 -17.87 -22.48
CA VAL A 168 9.25 -17.96 -23.46
C VAL A 168 10.21 -16.81 -23.19
N MET A 169 11.38 -17.09 -22.63
CA MET A 169 12.45 -16.13 -22.45
C MET A 169 13.76 -16.81 -22.72
N GLU A 170 14.57 -16.20 -23.61
CA GLU A 170 15.95 -16.59 -23.75
C GLU A 170 16.71 -16.28 -22.46
N LEU A 171 17.42 -17.27 -21.94
CA LEU A 171 18.22 -17.10 -20.74
C LEU A 171 19.53 -16.43 -21.13
N PRO A 172 19.75 -15.15 -20.77
CA PRO A 172 20.99 -14.46 -21.08
C PRO A 172 22.16 -15.15 -20.40
N ALA A 173 23.32 -15.21 -21.06
CA ALA A 173 24.56 -15.70 -20.45
C ALA A 173 24.91 -14.78 -19.25
N TYR A 174 25.49 -15.37 -18.20
CA TYR A 174 26.01 -14.54 -17.10
C TYR A 174 27.20 -13.71 -17.60
N HIS A 175 27.14 -12.43 -17.36
CA HIS A 175 28.24 -11.52 -17.60
C HIS A 175 28.37 -10.54 -16.42
N LEU A 176 29.60 -10.11 -16.18
CA LEU A 176 29.84 -9.09 -15.17
C LEU A 176 29.31 -7.74 -15.70
N PRO A 177 28.48 -7.05 -14.93
CA PRO A 177 27.95 -5.77 -15.35
C PRO A 177 29.04 -4.71 -15.39
N THR A 178 29.02 -3.88 -16.43
CA THR A 178 29.92 -2.72 -16.52
C THR A 178 29.49 -1.68 -15.50
N VAL A 179 30.38 -1.27 -14.61
CA VAL A 179 30.10 -0.31 -13.53
C VAL A 179 29.45 0.97 -14.06
N GLY A 180 29.92 1.50 -15.19
CA GLY A 180 29.35 2.70 -15.82
C GLY A 180 27.88 2.54 -16.20
N ASN A 181 27.47 1.40 -16.75
CA ASN A 181 26.09 1.14 -17.13
C ASN A 181 25.18 0.99 -15.90
N VAL A 182 25.67 0.34 -14.83
CA VAL A 182 24.94 0.17 -13.58
C VAL A 182 24.70 1.52 -12.91
N LEU A 183 25.74 2.35 -12.76
CA LEU A 183 25.63 3.68 -12.16
C LEU A 183 24.72 4.60 -12.97
N ARG A 184 24.82 4.56 -14.28
CA ARG A 184 23.96 5.34 -15.17
C ARG A 184 22.49 4.91 -15.04
N SER A 185 22.21 3.61 -15.07
CA SER A 185 20.84 3.07 -14.88
C SER A 185 20.27 3.44 -13.51
N MET A 186 21.07 3.33 -12.45
CA MET A 186 20.72 3.76 -11.10
C MET A 186 20.33 5.23 -11.07
N TRP A 187 21.19 6.11 -11.65
CA TRP A 187 20.97 7.55 -11.65
C TRP A 187 19.73 7.97 -12.46
N GLU A 188 19.57 7.42 -13.65
CA GLU A 188 18.41 7.72 -14.52
C GLU A 188 17.08 7.32 -13.85
N ARG A 189 17.03 6.14 -13.23
CA ARG A 189 15.86 5.67 -12.48
C ARG A 189 15.63 6.51 -11.22
N GLY A 190 16.68 6.80 -10.45
CA GLY A 190 16.65 7.61 -9.24
C GLY A 190 16.19 9.04 -9.53
N TRP A 191 16.77 9.70 -10.53
CA TRP A 191 16.39 11.04 -10.93
C TRP A 191 14.94 11.14 -11.42
N SER A 192 14.52 10.16 -12.23
CA SER A 192 13.14 10.06 -12.69
C SER A 192 12.15 9.89 -11.53
N PHE A 193 12.56 9.12 -10.50
CA PHE A 193 11.77 8.95 -9.27
C PHE A 193 11.68 10.27 -8.49
N ILE A 194 12.80 10.92 -8.19
CA ILE A 194 12.87 12.19 -7.45
C ILE A 194 11.98 13.23 -8.12
N LYS A 195 12.11 13.41 -9.43
CA LYS A 195 11.35 14.41 -10.18
C LYS A 195 9.84 14.16 -10.16
N LYS A 196 9.40 12.91 -10.24
CA LYS A 196 7.97 12.57 -10.32
C LYS A 196 7.34 12.37 -8.94
N ALA A 197 7.94 11.52 -8.10
CA ALA A 197 7.41 11.23 -6.80
C ALA A 197 7.62 12.39 -5.83
N GLY A 198 8.78 13.04 -5.86
CA GLY A 198 9.08 14.18 -5.00
C GLY A 198 8.09 15.32 -5.17
N THR A 199 7.72 15.66 -6.41
CA THR A 199 6.72 16.71 -6.67
C THR A 199 5.34 16.35 -6.09
N ILE A 200 4.91 15.11 -6.27
CA ILE A 200 3.61 14.64 -5.75
C ILE A 200 3.62 14.62 -4.23
N ILE A 201 4.69 14.10 -3.63
CA ILE A 201 4.82 14.02 -2.17
C ILE A 201 4.84 15.43 -1.57
N LEU A 202 5.65 16.35 -2.12
CA LEU A 202 5.72 17.72 -1.63
C LEU A 202 4.35 18.42 -1.69
N LEU A 203 3.67 18.35 -2.83
CA LEU A 203 2.35 18.96 -2.98
C LEU A 203 1.34 18.36 -1.99
N SER A 204 1.37 17.05 -1.84
CA SER A 204 0.46 16.34 -0.93
C SER A 204 0.76 16.69 0.54
N THR A 205 2.03 16.84 0.91
CA THR A 205 2.42 17.24 2.28
C THR A 205 1.93 18.65 2.60
N ILE A 206 2.03 19.58 1.66
CA ILE A 206 1.48 20.93 1.83
C ILE A 206 -0.03 20.91 2.02
N VAL A 207 -0.76 20.10 1.22
CA VAL A 207 -2.21 19.96 1.36
C VAL A 207 -2.60 19.34 2.70
N VAL A 208 -1.89 18.30 3.14
CA VAL A 208 -2.13 17.67 4.45
C VAL A 208 -1.83 18.64 5.57
N TRP A 209 -0.69 19.37 5.50
CA TRP A 209 -0.36 20.41 6.48
C TRP A 209 -1.47 21.45 6.56
N PHE A 210 -1.93 21.98 5.43
CA PHE A 210 -3.03 22.94 5.40
C PHE A 210 -4.31 22.40 6.04
N THR A 211 -4.72 21.20 5.68
CA THR A 211 -5.95 20.60 6.22
C THR A 211 -5.84 20.21 7.70
N THR A 212 -4.62 19.99 8.21
CA THR A 212 -4.36 19.67 9.62
C THR A 212 -4.40 20.90 10.50
N TYR A 213 -3.79 22.00 10.04
CA TYR A 213 -3.64 23.20 10.87
C TYR A 213 -4.71 24.26 10.64
N PHE A 214 -5.55 24.12 9.61
CA PHE A 214 -6.67 25.05 9.38
C PHE A 214 -8.01 24.37 9.69
N GLY A 215 -8.90 25.16 10.32
CA GLY A 215 -10.24 24.70 10.69
C GLY A 215 -11.25 25.82 10.81
N PHE A 216 -12.50 25.42 10.94
CA PHE A 216 -13.61 26.33 11.22
C PHE A 216 -13.91 26.27 12.72
N THR A 217 -13.66 27.37 13.40
CA THR A 217 -14.01 27.62 14.79
C THR A 217 -15.18 28.63 14.88
N ASP A 218 -15.69 28.86 16.06
CA ASP A 218 -16.78 29.84 16.28
C ASP A 218 -16.36 31.26 15.88
N ASP A 219 -15.03 31.57 15.92
CA ASP A 219 -14.45 32.84 15.51
C ASP A 219 -14.19 32.93 14.00
N GLY A 220 -14.52 31.92 13.22
CA GLY A 220 -14.34 31.84 11.77
C GLY A 220 -13.22 30.89 11.34
N PHE A 221 -12.75 31.06 10.11
CA PHE A 221 -11.67 30.26 9.54
C PHE A 221 -10.31 30.80 10.00
N ARG A 222 -9.57 30.00 10.78
CA ARG A 222 -8.26 30.37 11.31
C ARG A 222 -7.31 29.18 11.40
N MET A 223 -6.03 29.48 11.60
CA MET A 223 -5.04 28.48 11.95
C MET A 223 -5.28 28.05 13.41
N LEU A 224 -5.33 26.74 13.62
CA LEU A 224 -5.56 26.10 14.90
C LEU A 224 -4.26 25.99 15.70
N ALA A 225 -4.37 26.03 17.02
CA ALA A 225 -3.30 25.64 17.93
C ALA A 225 -3.24 24.11 18.04
N GLU A 226 -2.14 23.58 18.58
CA GLU A 226 -1.95 22.13 18.70
C GLU A 226 -3.07 21.45 19.54
N ASP A 227 -3.61 22.17 20.51
CA ASP A 227 -4.70 21.69 21.39
C ASP A 227 -6.06 21.66 20.66
N GLU A 228 -6.22 22.37 19.55
CA GLU A 228 -7.46 22.53 18.79
C GLU A 228 -7.49 21.69 17.49
N ILE A 229 -6.53 20.79 17.28
CA ILE A 229 -6.44 19.94 16.06
C ILE A 229 -7.72 19.13 15.82
N ASN A 230 -8.49 18.86 16.87
CA ASN A 230 -9.79 18.18 16.78
C ASN A 230 -10.83 18.96 15.94
N MET A 231 -10.66 20.28 15.78
CA MET A 231 -11.53 21.14 14.97
C MET A 231 -11.02 21.34 13.55
N SER A 232 -9.91 20.71 13.18
CA SER A 232 -9.31 20.81 11.86
C SER A 232 -10.23 20.26 10.75
N ILE A 233 -10.01 20.74 9.53
CA ILE A 233 -10.70 20.22 8.35
C ILE A 233 -10.44 18.71 8.23
N LEU A 234 -9.22 18.29 8.49
CA LEU A 234 -8.83 16.88 8.43
C LEU A 234 -9.52 16.02 9.49
N ALA A 235 -9.70 16.56 10.72
CA ALA A 235 -10.45 15.88 11.78
C ALA A 235 -11.95 15.73 11.43
N LYS A 236 -12.56 16.75 10.82
CA LYS A 236 -13.96 16.69 10.36
C LYS A 236 -14.12 15.64 9.25
N ILE A 237 -13.21 15.59 8.29
CA ILE A 237 -13.20 14.56 7.24
C ILE A 237 -12.98 13.17 7.86
N GLY A 238 -12.04 13.05 8.79
CA GLY A 238 -11.76 11.81 9.51
C GLY A 238 -12.99 11.31 10.28
N SER A 239 -13.68 12.19 11.00
CA SER A 239 -14.91 11.85 11.75
C SER A 239 -16.05 11.42 10.81
N ALA A 240 -16.20 12.08 9.66
CA ALA A 240 -17.20 11.71 8.67
C ALA A 240 -16.95 10.31 8.05
N ILE A 241 -15.70 9.85 8.01
CA ILE A 241 -15.32 8.56 7.42
C ILE A 241 -15.13 7.47 8.50
N ALA A 242 -14.87 7.87 9.76
CA ALA A 242 -14.57 6.95 10.86
C ALA A 242 -15.65 5.86 11.06
N TRP A 243 -16.92 6.16 10.81
CA TRP A 243 -18.00 5.18 10.92
C TRP A 243 -17.83 3.97 9.99
N ILE A 244 -17.18 4.15 8.83
CA ILE A 244 -16.90 3.06 7.88
C ILE A 244 -15.94 2.04 8.50
N PHE A 245 -15.04 2.48 9.37
CA PHE A 245 -14.04 1.64 10.02
C PHE A 245 -14.49 1.06 11.37
N HIS A 246 -15.66 1.46 11.86
CA HIS A 246 -16.22 0.93 13.10
C HIS A 246 -16.35 -0.61 13.09
N PRO A 247 -16.78 -1.28 11.99
CA PRO A 247 -16.82 -2.75 11.92
C PRO A 247 -15.45 -3.43 11.98
N LEU A 248 -14.37 -2.68 11.74
CA LEU A 248 -12.99 -3.17 11.80
C LEU A 248 -12.37 -3.02 13.21
N GLY A 249 -13.13 -2.41 14.16
CA GLY A 249 -12.72 -2.24 15.55
C GLY A 249 -11.91 -0.98 15.85
N TRP A 250 -11.72 -0.07 14.89
CA TRP A 250 -10.96 1.17 15.04
C TRP A 250 -11.66 2.39 14.39
N GLY A 251 -12.94 2.55 14.74
CA GLY A 251 -13.78 3.63 14.23
C GLY A 251 -13.50 5.01 14.88
N ASN A 252 -12.26 5.31 15.30
CA ASN A 252 -11.86 6.61 15.78
C ASN A 252 -11.35 7.49 14.63
N TRP A 253 -11.58 8.80 14.74
CA TRP A 253 -11.23 9.74 13.68
C TRP A 253 -9.71 9.83 13.46
N GLN A 254 -8.91 9.67 14.52
CA GLN A 254 -7.44 9.71 14.43
C GLN A 254 -6.91 8.58 13.53
N ALA A 255 -7.39 7.34 13.72
CA ALA A 255 -7.01 6.22 12.87
C ALA A 255 -7.48 6.38 11.43
N ALA A 256 -8.68 6.95 11.23
CA ALA A 256 -9.20 7.25 9.90
C ALA A 256 -8.31 8.28 9.19
N VAL A 257 -7.95 9.36 9.88
CA VAL A 257 -7.01 10.38 9.38
C VAL A 257 -5.65 9.78 9.07
N ALA A 258 -5.08 8.97 9.97
CA ALA A 258 -3.79 8.31 9.73
C ALA A 258 -3.84 7.40 8.51
N SER A 259 -4.95 6.70 8.25
CA SER A 259 -5.13 5.89 7.05
C SER A 259 -5.18 6.75 5.77
N ILE A 260 -5.83 7.92 5.82
CA ILE A 260 -5.91 8.86 4.69
C ILE A 260 -4.54 9.47 4.40
N THR A 261 -3.83 9.95 5.41
CA THR A 261 -2.47 10.50 5.24
C THR A 261 -1.49 9.44 4.76
N GLY A 262 -1.71 8.18 5.14
CA GLY A 262 -0.98 7.02 4.63
C GLY A 262 -1.19 6.73 3.13
N LEU A 263 -2.20 7.31 2.48
CA LEU A 263 -2.32 7.26 1.01
C LEU A 263 -1.35 8.23 0.33
N VAL A 264 -0.99 9.31 0.98
CA VAL A 264 0.03 10.23 0.46
C VAL A 264 1.39 9.53 0.45
N ALA A 265 1.82 9.10 1.63
CA ALA A 265 3.02 8.31 1.84
C ALA A 265 2.83 7.42 3.06
N LYS A 266 3.21 6.14 2.97
CA LYS A 266 2.91 5.17 4.05
C LYS A 266 3.65 5.47 5.36
N GLU A 267 4.82 6.08 5.29
CA GLU A 267 5.56 6.58 6.44
C GLU A 267 4.84 7.71 7.18
N ASN A 268 3.98 8.47 6.51
CA ASN A 268 3.19 9.55 7.15
C ASN A 268 2.19 9.02 8.18
N ILE A 269 1.81 7.74 8.12
CA ILE A 269 0.99 7.14 9.17
C ILE A 269 1.68 7.28 10.52
N VAL A 270 2.98 7.00 10.59
CA VAL A 270 3.76 7.10 11.84
C VAL A 270 3.81 8.53 12.35
N GLY A 271 4.11 9.48 11.45
CA GLY A 271 4.14 10.90 11.81
C GLY A 271 2.77 11.43 12.27
N THR A 272 1.71 11.08 11.53
CA THR A 272 0.33 11.48 11.90
C THR A 272 -0.09 10.88 13.23
N MET A 273 0.17 9.60 13.45
CA MET A 273 -0.11 8.95 14.74
C MET A 273 0.70 9.60 15.87
N GLY A 274 1.98 9.95 15.60
CA GLY A 274 2.82 10.68 16.55
C GLY A 274 2.25 12.03 16.97
N ILE A 275 1.70 12.79 16.03
CA ILE A 275 1.06 14.09 16.30
C ILE A 275 -0.27 13.91 17.03
N LEU A 276 -1.13 13.00 16.55
CA LEU A 276 -2.49 12.86 17.07
C LEU A 276 -2.57 12.16 18.43
N TYR A 277 -1.57 11.37 18.77
CA TYR A 277 -1.49 10.64 20.07
C TYR A 277 -0.32 11.12 20.94
N GLY A 278 0.50 12.07 20.48
CA GLY A 278 1.67 12.57 21.21
C GLY A 278 1.39 13.73 22.17
N GLY A 279 0.19 14.29 22.16
CA GLY A 279 -0.24 15.41 23.03
C GLY A 279 -0.74 15.00 24.41
N GLY A 280 -0.78 13.70 24.75
CA GLY A 280 -1.23 13.18 26.03
C GLY A 280 -0.13 13.13 27.11
N GLU A 281 -0.52 12.79 28.33
CA GLU A 281 0.41 12.64 29.48
C GLU A 281 1.40 11.45 29.30
N LEU A 282 1.04 10.48 28.45
CA LEU A 282 1.85 9.30 28.17
C LEU A 282 2.62 9.46 26.85
N PRO A 283 3.76 8.78 26.70
CA PRO A 283 4.42 8.71 25.39
C PRO A 283 3.49 8.04 24.36
N VAL A 284 3.65 8.40 23.09
CA VAL A 284 2.79 7.95 21.96
C VAL A 284 2.44 6.46 22.00
N TYR A 285 3.37 5.62 22.39
CA TYR A 285 3.16 4.17 22.52
C TYR A 285 2.19 3.80 23.63
N GLY A 286 2.18 4.55 24.74
CA GLY A 286 1.26 4.34 25.86
C GLY A 286 -0.18 4.69 25.48
N GLU A 287 -0.39 5.85 24.85
CA GLU A 287 -1.70 6.29 24.37
C GLU A 287 -2.27 5.34 23.31
N LEU A 288 -1.45 4.88 22.37
CA LEU A 288 -1.84 3.90 21.37
C LEU A 288 -2.28 2.57 22.00
N ALA A 289 -1.57 2.11 23.02
CA ALA A 289 -1.90 0.88 23.73
C ALA A 289 -3.22 0.96 24.51
N LEU A 290 -3.61 2.15 24.96
CA LEU A 290 -4.89 2.39 25.64
C LEU A 290 -6.07 2.44 24.66
N GLN A 291 -5.89 3.04 23.48
CA GLN A 291 -6.97 3.24 22.52
C GLN A 291 -7.20 2.06 21.58
N PHE A 292 -6.19 1.25 21.35
CA PHE A 292 -6.31 0.07 20.48
C PHE A 292 -6.26 -1.22 21.27
N THR A 293 -7.29 -2.04 21.11
CA THR A 293 -7.19 -3.45 21.50
C THR A 293 -6.20 -4.16 20.56
N LYS A 294 -5.59 -5.27 21.01
CA LYS A 294 -4.66 -6.05 20.17
C LYS A 294 -5.28 -6.44 18.83
N LEU A 295 -6.53 -6.85 18.83
CA LEU A 295 -7.26 -7.22 17.61
C LEU A 295 -7.54 -6.01 16.70
N ALA A 296 -7.94 -4.88 17.27
CA ALA A 296 -8.15 -3.65 16.52
C ALA A 296 -6.84 -3.12 15.90
N GLY A 297 -5.74 -3.16 16.66
CA GLY A 297 -4.43 -2.78 16.16
C GLY A 297 -3.94 -3.69 15.04
N PHE A 298 -4.16 -5.01 15.14
CA PHE A 298 -3.81 -5.95 14.08
C PHE A 298 -4.69 -5.78 12.83
N SER A 299 -5.97 -5.49 13.01
CA SER A 299 -6.91 -5.13 11.93
C SER A 299 -6.47 -3.85 11.22
N PHE A 300 -6.12 -2.81 11.98
CA PHE A 300 -5.62 -1.54 11.46
C PHE A 300 -4.31 -1.73 10.66
N LEU A 301 -3.38 -2.52 11.20
CA LEU A 301 -2.14 -2.89 10.52
C LEU A 301 -2.46 -3.59 9.19
N THR A 302 -3.32 -4.60 9.19
CA THR A 302 -3.67 -5.36 7.99
C THR A 302 -4.37 -4.51 6.94
N PHE A 303 -5.28 -3.63 7.34
CA PHE A 303 -5.94 -2.71 6.43
C PHE A 303 -4.93 -1.80 5.72
N ASN A 304 -4.07 -1.11 6.50
CA ASN A 304 -3.07 -0.20 5.93
C ASN A 304 -1.95 -0.91 5.14
N LEU A 305 -1.74 -2.21 5.42
CA LEU A 305 -0.85 -3.06 4.65
C LEU A 305 -1.40 -3.34 3.25
N LEU A 306 -2.69 -3.72 3.15
CA LEU A 306 -3.30 -4.23 1.94
C LEU A 306 -4.06 -3.17 1.14
N CYS A 307 -4.47 -2.04 1.75
CA CYS A 307 -5.21 -0.99 1.05
C CYS A 307 -4.36 -0.34 -0.07
N ALA A 308 -4.98 0.55 -0.82
CA ALA A 308 -4.33 1.29 -1.89
C ALA A 308 -2.94 1.81 -1.48
N PRO A 309 -1.93 1.71 -2.35
CA PRO A 309 -0.59 2.15 -2.06
C PRO A 309 -0.50 3.69 -2.03
N CYS A 310 0.70 4.23 -1.79
CA CYS A 310 0.94 5.67 -1.79
C CYS A 310 0.64 6.32 -3.16
N PHE A 311 0.39 7.62 -3.18
CA PHE A 311 0.07 8.36 -4.40
C PHE A 311 1.11 8.20 -5.51
N ALA A 312 2.39 8.09 -5.16
CA ALA A 312 3.44 7.80 -6.13
C ALA A 312 3.22 6.46 -6.86
N ALA A 313 2.82 5.43 -6.11
CA ALA A 313 2.51 4.12 -6.68
C ALA A 313 1.16 4.13 -7.42
N ILE A 314 0.15 4.87 -6.95
CA ILE A 314 -1.10 5.10 -7.69
C ILE A 314 -0.81 5.77 -9.04
N GLY A 315 0.09 6.74 -9.08
CA GLY A 315 0.58 7.36 -10.31
C GLY A 315 1.25 6.37 -11.26
N ALA A 316 2.02 5.41 -10.72
CA ALA A 316 2.59 4.32 -11.51
C ALA A 316 1.49 3.37 -12.03
N ILE A 317 0.52 2.99 -11.20
CA ILE A 317 -0.65 2.17 -11.62
C ILE A 317 -1.37 2.86 -12.79
N LYS A 318 -1.69 4.16 -12.67
CA LYS A 318 -2.35 4.93 -13.73
C LYS A 318 -1.59 4.88 -15.05
N ARG A 319 -0.27 4.99 -14.99
CA ARG A 319 0.58 4.96 -16.19
C ARG A 319 0.66 3.57 -16.80
N GLU A 320 0.84 2.52 -15.99
CA GLU A 320 0.99 1.15 -16.49
C GLU A 320 -0.33 0.51 -16.92
N MET A 321 -1.45 0.90 -16.31
CA MET A 321 -2.80 0.46 -16.72
C MET A 321 -3.28 1.13 -18.01
N ASN A 322 -2.77 2.33 -18.32
CA ASN A 322 -3.15 3.14 -19.50
C ASN A 322 -4.68 3.26 -19.71
N SER A 323 -5.45 3.17 -18.64
CA SER A 323 -6.91 3.26 -18.66
C SER A 323 -7.43 3.77 -17.32
N PRO A 324 -8.23 4.85 -17.29
CA PRO A 324 -8.81 5.38 -16.05
C PRO A 324 -9.71 4.33 -15.34
N LYS A 325 -10.49 3.59 -16.14
CA LYS A 325 -11.40 2.54 -15.60
C LYS A 325 -10.63 1.48 -14.85
N TRP A 326 -9.54 0.96 -15.40
CA TRP A 326 -8.72 -0.07 -14.78
C TRP A 326 -7.92 0.46 -13.58
N THR A 327 -7.53 1.75 -13.62
CA THR A 327 -6.87 2.40 -12.47
C THR A 327 -7.81 2.45 -11.27
N TRP A 328 -9.03 2.95 -11.45
CA TRP A 328 -10.01 3.00 -10.38
C TRP A 328 -10.46 1.61 -9.92
N ALA A 329 -10.60 0.66 -10.85
CA ALA A 329 -10.88 -0.74 -10.51
C ALA A 329 -9.77 -1.36 -9.66
N ALA A 330 -8.50 -1.09 -9.96
CA ALA A 330 -7.36 -1.57 -9.17
C ALA A 330 -7.36 -0.99 -7.75
N ILE A 331 -7.55 0.33 -7.61
CA ILE A 331 -7.61 1.01 -6.32
C ILE A 331 -8.81 0.50 -5.51
N GLY A 332 -9.99 0.42 -6.12
CA GLY A 332 -11.21 -0.08 -5.47
C GLY A 332 -11.08 -1.53 -5.03
N TYR A 333 -10.46 -2.38 -5.86
CA TYR A 333 -10.16 -3.76 -5.51
C TYR A 333 -9.23 -3.86 -4.31
N GLN A 334 -8.13 -3.12 -4.30
CA GLN A 334 -7.16 -3.12 -3.20
C GLN A 334 -7.79 -2.65 -1.88
N CYS A 335 -8.54 -1.54 -1.90
CA CYS A 335 -9.26 -1.04 -0.73
C CYS A 335 -10.33 -2.03 -0.25
N GLY A 336 -11.13 -2.57 -1.16
CA GLY A 336 -12.19 -3.54 -0.84
C GLY A 336 -11.63 -4.84 -0.28
N PHE A 337 -10.57 -5.37 -0.88
CA PHE A 337 -9.89 -6.56 -0.38
C PHE A 337 -9.29 -6.33 1.02
N ALA A 338 -8.61 -5.21 1.23
CA ALA A 338 -8.07 -4.83 2.53
C ALA A 338 -9.16 -4.73 3.60
N TYR A 339 -10.29 -4.11 3.25
CA TYR A 339 -11.43 -3.96 4.15
C TYR A 339 -12.00 -5.32 4.56
N VAL A 340 -12.23 -6.21 3.60
CA VAL A 340 -12.78 -7.53 3.87
C VAL A 340 -11.85 -8.38 4.73
N VAL A 341 -10.55 -8.40 4.42
CA VAL A 341 -9.57 -9.16 5.21
C VAL A 341 -9.48 -8.62 6.64
N SER A 342 -9.41 -7.32 6.81
CA SER A 342 -9.36 -6.68 8.14
C SER A 342 -10.63 -6.91 8.95
N LEU A 343 -11.81 -6.85 8.30
CA LEU A 343 -13.09 -7.17 8.92
C LEU A 343 -13.14 -8.62 9.42
N CYS A 344 -12.67 -9.56 8.60
CA CYS A 344 -12.60 -10.97 8.99
C CYS A 344 -11.66 -11.17 10.18
N ILE A 345 -10.47 -10.56 10.16
CA ILE A 345 -9.48 -10.66 11.25
C ILE A 345 -10.06 -10.15 12.54
N TYR A 346 -10.67 -8.96 12.54
CA TYR A 346 -11.21 -8.37 13.76
C TYR A 346 -12.40 -9.17 14.32
N ASN A 347 -13.41 -9.45 13.49
CA ASN A 347 -14.64 -10.08 13.98
C ASN A 347 -14.47 -11.55 14.33
N ILE A 348 -13.69 -12.31 13.56
CA ILE A 348 -13.40 -13.71 13.89
C ILE A 348 -12.46 -13.77 15.09
N GLY A 349 -11.44 -12.89 15.14
CA GLY A 349 -10.57 -12.78 16.31
C GLY A 349 -11.33 -12.44 17.59
N ASN A 350 -12.30 -11.54 17.51
CA ASN A 350 -13.12 -11.15 18.66
C ASN A 350 -14.06 -12.28 19.12
N LEU A 351 -14.59 -13.05 18.19
CA LEU A 351 -15.36 -14.26 18.50
C LEU A 351 -14.51 -15.30 19.26
N VAL A 352 -13.29 -15.54 18.79
CA VAL A 352 -12.37 -16.52 19.41
C VAL A 352 -11.88 -16.04 20.79
N ALA A 353 -11.60 -14.74 20.93
CA ALA A 353 -11.04 -14.18 22.17
C ALA A 353 -12.10 -13.90 23.24
N HIS A 354 -13.30 -13.47 22.87
CA HIS A 354 -14.33 -12.96 23.79
C HIS A 354 -15.68 -13.66 23.65
N GLY A 355 -15.86 -14.55 22.67
CA GLY A 355 -17.12 -15.27 22.44
C GLY A 355 -18.29 -14.37 22.01
N THR A 356 -18.03 -13.11 21.63
CA THR A 356 -19.08 -12.16 21.24
C THR A 356 -19.49 -12.34 19.79
N VAL A 357 -20.78 -12.56 19.57
CA VAL A 357 -21.34 -12.66 18.22
C VAL A 357 -22.09 -11.37 17.90
N ASN A 358 -21.60 -10.63 16.93
CA ASN A 358 -22.22 -9.42 16.41
C ASN A 358 -22.70 -9.66 14.96
N PHE A 359 -23.56 -8.77 14.45
CA PHE A 359 -23.98 -8.78 13.05
C PHE A 359 -22.79 -8.89 12.08
N TRP A 360 -21.73 -8.13 12.35
CA TRP A 360 -20.51 -8.14 11.53
C TRP A 360 -19.72 -9.47 11.59
N THR A 361 -19.87 -10.23 12.66
CA THR A 361 -19.30 -11.58 12.78
C THR A 361 -19.96 -12.52 11.76
N ILE A 362 -21.29 -12.45 11.61
CA ILE A 362 -22.03 -13.24 10.62
C ILE A 362 -21.60 -12.85 9.20
N VAL A 363 -21.47 -11.56 8.94
CA VAL A 363 -20.98 -11.03 7.65
C VAL A 363 -19.56 -11.53 7.38
N ALA A 364 -18.66 -11.51 8.37
CA ALA A 364 -17.30 -12.01 8.24
C ALA A 364 -17.27 -13.51 7.87
N PHE A 365 -18.09 -14.35 8.52
CA PHE A 365 -18.20 -15.77 8.16
C PHE A 365 -18.75 -15.97 6.75
N ALA A 366 -19.78 -15.23 6.36
CA ALA A 366 -20.32 -15.29 5.00
C ALA A 366 -19.27 -14.92 3.95
N LEU A 367 -18.45 -13.90 4.23
CA LEU A 367 -17.34 -13.48 3.38
C LEU A 367 -16.25 -14.56 3.30
N VAL A 368 -15.86 -15.17 4.42
CA VAL A 368 -14.88 -16.27 4.43
C VAL A 368 -15.39 -17.45 3.63
N ILE A 369 -16.66 -17.85 3.81
CA ILE A 369 -17.28 -18.94 3.03
C ILE A 369 -17.29 -18.56 1.54
N GLY A 370 -17.62 -17.30 1.19
CA GLY A 370 -17.56 -16.80 -0.17
C GLY A 370 -16.14 -16.84 -0.76
N PHE A 371 -15.13 -16.46 0.01
CA PHE A 371 -13.71 -16.59 -0.40
C PHE A 371 -13.31 -18.04 -0.60
N LEU A 372 -13.66 -18.92 0.31
CA LEU A 372 -13.39 -20.37 0.18
C LEU A 372 -14.11 -20.95 -1.04
N TYR A 373 -15.37 -20.58 -1.25
CA TYR A 373 -16.10 -21.00 -2.45
C TYR A 373 -15.40 -20.53 -3.74
N LEU A 374 -14.99 -19.27 -3.79
CA LEU A 374 -14.24 -18.74 -4.94
C LEU A 374 -12.86 -19.41 -5.09
N LEU A 375 -12.21 -19.75 -3.98
CA LEU A 375 -10.91 -20.42 -3.98
C LEU A 375 -11.01 -21.86 -4.50
N PHE A 376 -12.07 -22.61 -4.13
CA PHE A 376 -12.25 -24.01 -4.50
C PHE A 376 -13.10 -24.24 -5.76
N ARG A 377 -13.78 -23.20 -6.25
CA ARG A 377 -14.54 -23.28 -7.51
C ARG A 377 -13.62 -23.77 -8.64
N PRO A 378 -14.01 -24.87 -9.36
CA PRO A 378 -13.19 -25.37 -10.45
C PRO A 378 -13.05 -24.32 -11.55
N TYR A 379 -11.82 -24.19 -12.06
CA TYR A 379 -11.52 -23.33 -13.19
C TYR A 379 -12.14 -23.92 -14.45
N LYS A 380 -12.95 -23.13 -15.17
CA LYS A 380 -13.39 -23.50 -16.51
C LYS A 380 -12.29 -23.11 -17.49
N GLU A 381 -11.54 -24.10 -17.99
CA GLU A 381 -10.64 -23.87 -19.13
C GLU A 381 -11.42 -23.23 -20.27
N SER A 382 -10.92 -22.13 -20.81
CA SER A 382 -11.53 -21.52 -21.98
C SER A 382 -11.43 -22.50 -23.13
N LYS A 383 -12.57 -22.86 -23.74
CA LYS A 383 -12.66 -23.82 -24.86
C LYS A 383 -11.90 -23.36 -26.13
N THR A 384 -11.33 -22.17 -26.14
CA THR A 384 -10.66 -21.56 -27.28
C THR A 384 -9.26 -22.12 -27.58
N LEU A 385 -8.66 -22.91 -26.68
CA LEU A 385 -7.33 -23.53 -26.89
C LEU A 385 -7.33 -25.05 -27.08
N LYS A 386 -8.49 -25.69 -27.08
CA LYS A 386 -8.61 -26.99 -27.73
C LYS A 386 -8.57 -26.76 -29.25
N VAL A 387 -7.38 -26.53 -29.74
CA VAL A 387 -7.09 -26.73 -31.15
C VAL A 387 -7.47 -28.17 -31.40
N ASP A 388 -8.55 -28.35 -32.15
CA ASP A 388 -9.07 -29.64 -32.49
C ASP A 388 -7.96 -30.35 -33.28
N SER A 389 -7.18 -31.17 -32.59
CA SER A 389 -6.10 -31.94 -33.22
C SER A 389 -6.60 -32.73 -34.41
N LYS A 390 -7.91 -33.05 -34.44
CA LYS A 390 -8.58 -33.60 -35.60
C LYS A 390 -8.71 -32.63 -36.78
N LYS A 391 -8.86 -31.31 -36.54
CA LYS A 391 -8.91 -30.34 -37.65
C LYS A 391 -7.54 -30.09 -38.26
N LEU A 392 -6.46 -30.14 -37.44
CA LEU A 392 -5.10 -30.01 -37.97
C LEU A 392 -4.69 -31.26 -38.75
N LEU A 393 -5.04 -32.45 -38.34
CA LEU A 393 -4.79 -33.69 -39.07
C LEU A 393 -5.57 -33.79 -40.40
N ASN A 394 -6.72 -33.14 -40.50
CA ASN A 394 -7.50 -33.10 -41.76
C ASN A 394 -7.09 -31.93 -42.69
N ALA A 395 -6.34 -30.94 -42.20
CA ALA A 395 -5.80 -29.85 -43.02
C ALA A 395 -4.40 -30.18 -43.61
N THR A 396 -3.77 -31.26 -43.14
CA THR A 396 -2.49 -31.77 -43.65
C THR A 396 -2.63 -33.02 -44.56
N LYS A 397 -3.85 -33.45 -44.86
CA LYS A 397 -4.21 -34.37 -45.95
C LYS A 397 -4.80 -33.56 -47.12
#